data_cb186d29a5ea1425723c0bf3f4f79c38
#
_entry.id   cb186d29a5ea1425723c0bf3f4f79c38
#
_cell.length_a   1.000
_cell.length_b   1.000
_cell.length_c   1.000
_cell.angle_alpha   90.00
_cell.angle_beta   90.00
_cell.angle_gamma   90.00
#
_symmetry.space_group_name_H-M   'P 1'
#
loop_
_entity.id
_entity.type
_entity.pdbx_description
1 polymer ?
#
loop_
_entity_poly.entity_id
_entity_poly.type
_entity_poly.pdbx_seq_one_letter_code
_entity_poly.pdbx_strand_id
1 'polypeptide(L)'
;FPPSIWNGGRTQVGTCDPKFIETVIKTINGKGIPLRFTFTNPMLEEKHLEDKFCNNIMRLADNGLNEVIVVSPLLEEYIRKNYPKYKITSSTCKRLDSVDALNDELEKDYNLVVMDYDLNNRFELLEQIKHKDRCEILVNSCCQPKCKRRSQHYKDIGLQQIAYCEYLEKYPDGRFTKENLPEGIELFECPSMDSTL
;
A
#
# COMPACT_ATOMS: atom_id res chain seq x y z
N PHE A 1 -1.98 -8.27 7.86
CA PHE A 1 -2.35 -7.32 8.90
C PHE A 1 -3.83 -6.97 8.80
N PRO A 2 -4.47 -6.56 9.90
CA PRO A 2 -5.86 -6.13 9.90
C PRO A 2 -6.05 -4.89 9.01
N PRO A 3 -7.30 -4.53 8.74
CA PRO A 3 -7.61 -3.30 8.02
C PRO A 3 -6.89 -2.12 8.66
N SER A 4 -6.26 -1.32 7.84
CA SER A 4 -5.64 -0.09 8.27
C SER A 4 -5.94 1.01 7.25
N ILE A 5 -6.24 2.20 7.71
CA ILE A 5 -6.67 3.30 6.84
C ILE A 5 -5.59 3.69 5.82
N TRP A 6 -4.30 3.45 6.13
CA TRP A 6 -3.19 3.72 5.21
C TRP A 6 -2.99 2.63 4.15
N ASN A 7 -3.63 1.48 4.30
CA ASN A 7 -3.53 0.39 3.33
C ASN A 7 -4.39 0.68 2.10
N GLY A 8 -3.84 0.50 0.91
CA GLY A 8 -4.56 0.59 -0.37
C GLY A 8 -4.75 -0.76 -1.06
N GLY A 9 -4.45 -1.85 -0.36
CA GLY A 9 -4.72 -3.21 -0.82
C GLY A 9 -6.18 -3.61 -0.62
N ARG A 10 -6.51 -4.83 -1.00
CA ARG A 10 -7.85 -5.39 -0.78
C ARG A 10 -8.21 -5.32 0.70
N THR A 11 -9.42 -4.92 0.99
CA THR A 11 -9.97 -4.88 2.35
C THR A 11 -9.88 -6.27 2.97
N GLN A 12 -9.16 -6.38 4.06
CA GLN A 12 -9.06 -7.61 4.84
C GLN A 12 -10.02 -7.53 6.00
N VAL A 13 -10.82 -8.56 6.16
CA VAL A 13 -11.78 -8.66 7.26
C VAL A 13 -11.08 -9.26 8.47
N GLY A 14 -11.11 -8.57 9.60
CA GLY A 14 -10.56 -9.10 10.84
C GLY A 14 -10.11 -8.02 11.81
N THR A 15 -10.14 -8.34 13.07
CA THR A 15 -9.50 -7.57 14.13
C THR A 15 -8.19 -8.23 14.48
N CYS A 16 -7.18 -7.44 14.81
CA CYS A 16 -5.91 -7.96 15.29
C CYS A 16 -5.63 -7.38 16.66
N ASP A 17 -5.44 -8.25 17.63
CA ASP A 17 -4.99 -7.84 18.96
C ASP A 17 -3.65 -7.08 18.84
N PRO A 18 -3.54 -5.86 19.37
CA PRO A 18 -2.29 -5.10 19.37
C PRO A 18 -1.11 -5.86 19.96
N LYS A 19 -1.32 -6.68 20.98
CA LYS A 19 -0.27 -7.53 21.57
C LYS A 19 0.20 -8.62 20.60
N PHE A 20 -0.71 -9.16 19.80
CA PHE A 20 -0.35 -10.13 18.78
C PHE A 20 0.52 -9.48 17.71
N ILE A 21 0.15 -8.28 17.22
CA ILE A 21 0.94 -7.51 16.25
C ILE A 21 2.35 -7.24 16.79
N GLU A 22 2.43 -6.76 18.03
CA GLU A 22 3.72 -6.52 18.69
C GLU A 22 4.57 -7.80 18.76
N THR A 23 3.96 -8.92 19.13
CA THR A 23 4.63 -10.22 19.18
C THR A 23 5.15 -10.64 17.81
N VAL A 24 4.35 -10.47 16.74
CA VAL A 24 4.75 -10.79 15.37
C VAL A 24 5.95 -9.92 14.95
N ILE A 25 5.87 -8.62 15.16
CA ILE A 25 6.96 -7.68 14.81
C ILE A 25 8.24 -8.07 15.55
N LYS A 26 8.17 -8.25 16.88
CA LYS A 26 9.33 -8.63 17.69
C LYS A 26 9.93 -9.96 17.27
N THR A 27 9.09 -10.95 16.98
CA THR A 27 9.55 -12.29 16.58
C THR A 27 10.29 -12.27 15.26
N ILE A 28 9.74 -11.56 14.25
CA ILE A 28 10.34 -11.49 12.91
C ILE A 28 11.60 -10.63 12.95
N ASN A 29 11.52 -9.43 13.52
CA ASN A 29 12.67 -8.54 13.63
C ASN A 29 13.78 -9.08 14.55
N GLY A 30 13.42 -9.86 15.58
CA GLY A 30 14.38 -10.53 16.43
C GLY A 30 15.24 -11.58 15.70
N LYS A 31 14.80 -12.02 14.52
CA LYS A 31 15.57 -12.88 13.60
C LYS A 31 16.35 -12.09 12.55
N GLY A 32 16.38 -10.75 12.63
CA GLY A 32 17.01 -9.89 11.63
C GLY A 32 16.25 -9.78 10.33
N ILE A 33 14.98 -10.22 10.28
CA ILE A 33 14.16 -10.18 9.07
C ILE A 33 13.37 -8.85 9.05
N PRO A 34 13.52 -8.01 8.00
CA PRO A 34 12.76 -6.79 7.88
C PRO A 34 11.29 -7.07 7.55
N LEU A 35 10.41 -6.21 8.04
CA LEU A 35 9.02 -6.14 7.62
C LEU A 35 8.83 -4.95 6.69
N ARG A 36 8.03 -5.12 5.65
CA ARG A 36 7.63 -4.04 4.75
C ARG A 36 6.13 -3.82 4.89
N PHE A 37 5.76 -2.64 5.40
CA PHE A 37 4.36 -2.26 5.57
C PHE A 37 3.82 -1.65 4.29
N THR A 38 2.68 -2.15 3.82
CA THR A 38 2.04 -1.69 2.59
C THR A 38 1.04 -0.59 2.90
N PHE A 39 1.48 0.66 2.82
CA PHE A 39 0.68 1.86 3.06
C PHE A 39 0.41 2.60 1.76
N THR A 40 -0.37 1.96 0.90
CA THR A 40 -0.58 2.36 -0.49
C THR A 40 -1.97 2.93 -0.77
N ASN A 41 -2.61 3.53 0.24
CA ASN A 41 -3.88 4.22 0.04
C ASN A 41 -3.62 5.60 -0.61
N PRO A 42 -4.12 5.82 -1.85
CA PRO A 42 -3.92 7.09 -2.55
C PRO A 42 -4.91 8.19 -2.12
N MET A 43 -5.93 7.86 -1.31
CA MET A 43 -7.06 8.73 -0.98
C MET A 43 -6.97 9.33 0.43
N LEU A 44 -5.77 9.33 1.02
CA LEU A 44 -5.55 9.87 2.36
C LEU A 44 -5.66 11.39 2.38
N GLU A 45 -6.27 11.90 3.44
CA GLU A 45 -6.33 13.31 3.84
C GLU A 45 -5.55 13.52 5.14
N GLU A 46 -5.30 14.78 5.53
CA GLU A 46 -4.54 15.11 6.73
C GLU A 46 -5.08 14.44 8.00
N LYS A 47 -6.42 14.40 8.15
CA LYS A 47 -7.08 13.74 9.30
C LYS A 47 -6.69 12.25 9.46
N HIS A 48 -6.37 11.58 8.35
CA HIS A 48 -6.02 10.16 8.34
C HIS A 48 -4.58 9.90 8.79
N LEU A 49 -3.72 10.93 8.82
CA LEU A 49 -2.33 10.80 9.27
C LEU A 49 -2.24 10.54 10.77
N GLU A 50 -3.25 10.98 11.54
CA GLU A 50 -3.31 10.81 12.99
C GLU A 50 -3.92 9.47 13.43
N ASP A 51 -4.20 8.56 12.48
CA ASP A 51 -4.75 7.25 12.80
C ASP A 51 -3.93 6.52 13.86
N LYS A 52 -4.59 6.15 14.96
CA LYS A 52 -3.93 5.59 16.15
C LYS A 52 -3.32 4.22 15.89
N PHE A 53 -4.01 3.40 15.09
CA PHE A 53 -3.57 2.05 14.79
C PHE A 53 -2.32 2.06 13.90
N CYS A 54 -2.35 2.82 12.80
CA CYS A 54 -1.21 2.96 11.90
C CYS A 54 0.01 3.53 12.60
N ASN A 55 -0.16 4.62 13.36
CA ASN A 55 0.93 5.21 14.13
C ASN A 55 1.46 4.29 15.24
N ASN A 56 0.62 3.45 15.83
CA ASN A 56 1.08 2.46 16.80
C ASN A 56 1.98 1.41 16.14
N ILE A 57 1.59 0.88 14.98
CA ILE A 57 2.43 -0.05 14.20
C ILE A 57 3.77 0.61 13.88
N MET A 58 3.74 1.85 13.38
CA MET A 58 4.96 2.58 13.03
C MET A 58 5.90 2.72 14.23
N ARG A 59 5.39 3.09 15.42
CA ARG A 59 6.19 3.18 16.64
C ARG A 59 6.76 1.85 17.10
N LEU A 60 5.96 0.79 17.06
CA LEU A 60 6.40 -0.56 17.48
C LEU A 60 7.51 -1.12 16.59
N ALA A 61 7.51 -0.77 15.32
CA ALA A 61 8.46 -1.28 14.35
C ALA A 61 9.56 -0.27 13.96
N ASP A 62 9.71 0.85 14.69
CA ASP A 62 10.69 1.92 14.42
C ASP A 62 12.09 1.55 14.97
N ASN A 63 12.71 0.56 14.38
CA ASN A 63 14.00 0.02 14.80
C ASN A 63 15.10 0.13 13.72
N GLY A 64 14.82 0.78 12.60
CA GLY A 64 15.76 0.95 11.47
C GLY A 64 15.90 -0.26 10.55
N LEU A 65 15.24 -1.38 10.86
CA LEU A 65 15.25 -2.59 10.02
C LEU A 65 14.13 -2.57 8.98
N ASN A 66 12.98 -2.00 9.34
CA ASN A 66 11.74 -2.12 8.60
C ASN A 66 11.59 -1.07 7.50
N GLU A 67 10.65 -1.33 6.59
CA GLU A 67 10.39 -0.54 5.41
C GLU A 67 8.90 -0.23 5.27
N VAL A 68 8.59 0.80 4.48
CA VAL A 68 7.21 1.11 4.06
C VAL A 68 7.14 1.23 2.54
N ILE A 69 6.03 0.78 1.95
CA ILE A 69 5.68 1.10 0.56
C ILE A 69 4.60 2.17 0.59
N VAL A 70 4.80 3.27 -0.12
CA VAL A 70 3.88 4.41 -0.13
C VAL A 70 3.48 4.82 -1.54
N VAL A 71 2.30 5.41 -1.68
CA VAL A 71 1.80 6.04 -2.90
C VAL A 71 1.42 7.49 -2.68
N SER A 72 0.86 7.82 -1.50
CA SER A 72 0.42 9.16 -1.15
C SER A 72 1.61 10.05 -0.80
N PRO A 73 1.82 11.17 -1.51
CA PRO A 73 2.86 12.14 -1.14
C PRO A 73 2.67 12.71 0.27
N LEU A 74 1.41 12.91 0.68
CA LEU A 74 1.04 13.39 2.00
C LEU A 74 1.53 12.42 3.11
N LEU A 75 1.27 11.12 2.93
CA LEU A 75 1.71 10.10 3.88
C LEU A 75 3.24 9.95 3.85
N GLU A 76 3.85 10.02 2.68
CA GLU A 76 5.31 9.95 2.53
C GLU A 76 6.00 11.07 3.32
N GLU A 77 5.57 12.32 3.15
CA GLU A 77 6.10 13.45 3.90
C GLU A 77 5.94 13.27 5.42
N TYR A 78 4.75 12.82 5.84
CA TYR A 78 4.47 12.52 7.24
C TYR A 78 5.43 11.46 7.81
N ILE A 79 5.65 10.37 7.08
CA ILE A 79 6.54 9.28 7.51
C ILE A 79 8.00 9.76 7.55
N ARG A 80 8.48 10.46 6.53
CA ARG A 80 9.85 11.01 6.52
C ARG A 80 10.12 11.92 7.72
N LYS A 81 9.13 12.73 8.09
CA LYS A 81 9.23 13.66 9.22
C LYS A 81 9.19 12.97 10.57
N ASN A 82 8.25 12.03 10.77
CA ASN A 82 7.95 11.48 12.09
C ASN A 82 8.64 10.13 12.36
N TYR A 83 9.03 9.41 11.31
CA TYR A 83 9.62 8.07 11.37
C TYR A 83 10.84 7.94 10.45
N PRO A 84 11.90 8.74 10.65
CA PRO A 84 13.02 8.85 9.71
C PRO A 84 13.89 7.59 9.59
N LYS A 85 13.70 6.60 10.45
CA LYS A 85 14.47 5.34 10.40
C LYS A 85 13.93 4.35 9.37
N TYR A 86 12.71 4.58 8.85
CA TYR A 86 12.15 3.69 7.85
C TYR A 86 12.77 3.91 6.49
N LYS A 87 13.08 2.82 5.81
CA LYS A 87 13.33 2.85 4.37
C LYS A 87 12.01 2.98 3.63
N ILE A 88 11.98 3.85 2.63
CA ILE A 88 10.77 4.12 1.86
C ILE A 88 10.90 3.56 0.46
N THR A 89 9.89 2.80 0.04
CA THR A 89 9.76 2.24 -1.30
C THR A 89 8.59 2.92 -2.02
N SER A 90 8.84 3.37 -3.25
CA SER A 90 7.80 3.94 -4.12
C SER A 90 6.93 2.82 -4.68
N SER A 91 5.60 2.98 -4.57
CA SER A 91 4.63 1.95 -4.96
C SER A 91 4.34 1.92 -6.46
N THR A 92 4.12 0.72 -7.01
CA THR A 92 3.57 0.53 -8.37
C THR A 92 2.20 1.20 -8.56
N CYS A 93 1.48 1.50 -7.47
CA CYS A 93 0.21 2.24 -7.53
C CYS A 93 0.37 3.67 -8.04
N LYS A 94 1.58 4.22 -8.07
CA LYS A 94 1.88 5.52 -8.72
C LYS A 94 1.76 5.47 -10.23
N ARG A 95 1.71 4.27 -10.83
CA ARG A 95 1.55 4.09 -12.26
C ARG A 95 2.66 4.73 -13.09
N LEU A 96 3.90 4.45 -12.74
CA LEU A 96 5.08 4.87 -13.51
C LEU A 96 5.21 3.99 -14.76
N ASP A 97 4.41 4.28 -15.77
CA ASP A 97 4.22 3.45 -16.97
C ASP A 97 5.11 3.85 -18.15
N SER A 98 6.06 4.74 -17.94
CA SER A 98 7.10 5.13 -18.90
C SER A 98 8.49 5.08 -18.28
N VAL A 99 9.50 4.92 -19.15
CA VAL A 99 10.92 4.92 -18.73
C VAL A 99 11.31 6.25 -18.11
N ASP A 100 10.87 7.36 -18.68
CA ASP A 100 11.20 8.70 -18.16
C ASP A 100 10.62 8.90 -16.75
N ALA A 101 9.33 8.60 -16.56
CA ALA A 101 8.70 8.72 -15.25
C ALA A 101 9.36 7.80 -14.21
N LEU A 102 9.77 6.59 -14.62
CA LEU A 102 10.48 5.66 -13.75
C LEU A 102 11.88 6.16 -13.39
N ASN A 103 12.63 6.68 -14.37
CA ASN A 103 13.95 7.25 -14.13
C ASN A 103 13.88 8.49 -13.23
N ASP A 104 12.90 9.36 -13.44
CA ASP A 104 12.67 10.54 -12.58
C ASP A 104 12.35 10.14 -11.14
N GLU A 105 11.58 9.08 -10.95
CA GLU A 105 11.29 8.55 -9.61
C GLU A 105 12.53 7.92 -8.96
N LEU A 106 13.37 7.24 -9.74
CA LEU A 106 14.62 6.64 -9.28
C LEU A 106 15.69 7.65 -8.86
N GLU A 107 15.63 8.90 -9.35
CA GLU A 107 16.49 9.99 -8.89
C GLU A 107 16.09 10.51 -7.49
N LYS A 108 14.90 10.18 -7.00
CA LYS A 108 14.46 10.57 -5.67
C LYS A 108 15.02 9.66 -4.58
N ASP A 109 14.89 10.09 -3.33
CA ASP A 109 15.37 9.36 -2.15
C ASP A 109 14.40 8.23 -1.76
N TYR A 110 14.35 7.18 -2.60
CA TYR A 110 13.69 5.92 -2.29
C TYR A 110 14.71 4.79 -2.14
N ASN A 111 14.43 3.85 -1.24
CA ASN A 111 15.19 2.61 -1.13
C ASN A 111 14.99 1.76 -2.39
N LEU A 112 13.75 1.57 -2.80
CA LEU A 112 13.36 0.87 -4.02
C LEU A 112 12.21 1.62 -4.71
N VAL A 113 12.07 1.38 -6.03
CA VAL A 113 10.93 1.82 -6.82
C VAL A 113 10.30 0.60 -7.47
N VAL A 114 9.02 0.34 -7.13
CA VAL A 114 8.26 -0.74 -7.74
C VAL A 114 7.67 -0.26 -9.05
N MET A 115 8.21 -0.73 -10.15
CA MET A 115 7.78 -0.33 -11.48
C MET A 115 6.39 -0.83 -11.85
N ASP A 116 5.74 -0.16 -12.80
CA ASP A 116 4.47 -0.64 -13.33
C ASP A 116 4.67 -1.97 -14.07
N TYR A 117 3.88 -2.96 -13.73
CA TYR A 117 4.00 -4.31 -14.30
C TYR A 117 3.58 -4.41 -15.78
N ASP A 118 2.99 -3.37 -16.36
CA ASP A 118 2.80 -3.27 -17.80
C ASP A 118 4.13 -3.11 -18.58
N LEU A 119 5.23 -2.80 -17.85
CA LEU A 119 6.59 -2.73 -18.40
C LEU A 119 7.37 -4.05 -18.28
N ASN A 120 6.90 -5.02 -17.50
CA ASN A 120 7.67 -6.24 -17.18
C ASN A 120 8.23 -7.00 -18.38
N ASN A 121 7.53 -7.01 -19.51
CA ASN A 121 7.94 -7.72 -20.73
C ASN A 121 8.42 -6.78 -21.85
N ARG A 122 8.72 -5.53 -21.51
CA ARG A 122 9.20 -4.51 -22.45
C ARG A 122 10.71 -4.37 -22.33
N PHE A 123 11.44 -5.43 -22.68
CA PHE A 123 12.89 -5.54 -22.48
C PHE A 123 13.67 -4.36 -23.04
N GLU A 124 13.32 -3.89 -24.23
CA GLU A 124 13.92 -2.71 -24.85
C GLU A 124 13.78 -1.41 -24.01
N LEU A 125 12.66 -1.28 -23.28
CA LEU A 125 12.45 -0.17 -22.36
C LEU A 125 13.21 -0.40 -21.04
N LEU A 126 13.22 -1.64 -20.54
CA LEU A 126 13.91 -2.01 -19.31
C LEU A 126 15.44 -1.76 -19.42
N GLU A 127 16.02 -1.88 -20.63
CA GLU A 127 17.43 -1.57 -20.86
C GLU A 127 17.77 -0.09 -20.64
N GLN A 128 16.80 0.81 -20.80
CA GLN A 128 16.96 2.26 -20.66
C GLN A 128 16.83 2.76 -19.21
N ILE A 129 16.52 1.87 -18.26
CA ILE A 129 16.40 2.21 -16.84
C ILE A 129 17.82 2.44 -16.27
N LYS A 130 18.01 3.59 -15.60
CA LYS A 130 19.33 4.01 -15.09
C LYS A 130 19.78 3.25 -13.85
N HIS A 131 18.91 3.07 -12.87
CA HIS A 131 19.20 2.46 -11.57
C HIS A 131 18.45 1.14 -11.39
N LYS A 132 18.78 0.14 -12.21
CA LYS A 132 18.12 -1.17 -12.22
C LYS A 132 18.21 -1.91 -10.88
N ASP A 133 19.28 -1.69 -10.15
CA ASP A 133 19.52 -2.24 -8.81
C ASP A 133 18.54 -1.75 -7.75
N ARG A 134 17.85 -0.63 -8.02
CA ARG A 134 16.79 -0.09 -7.16
C ARG A 134 15.38 -0.32 -7.70
N CYS A 135 15.23 -1.09 -8.78
CA CYS A 135 13.94 -1.46 -9.33
C CYS A 135 13.42 -2.75 -8.73
N GLU A 136 12.16 -2.75 -8.32
CA GLU A 136 11.43 -3.95 -7.93
C GLU A 136 10.37 -4.28 -8.98
N ILE A 137 10.26 -5.57 -9.35
CA ILE A 137 9.35 -6.07 -10.38
C ILE A 137 8.32 -6.99 -9.75
N LEU A 138 7.03 -6.76 -10.03
CA LEU A 138 5.95 -7.67 -9.68
C LEU A 138 5.78 -8.71 -10.79
N VAL A 139 6.40 -9.89 -10.64
CA VAL A 139 6.33 -10.96 -11.66
C VAL A 139 4.96 -11.62 -11.76
N ASN A 140 4.19 -11.66 -10.67
CA ASN A 140 2.86 -12.24 -10.58
C ASN A 140 1.80 -11.16 -10.33
N SER A 141 1.61 -10.27 -11.30
CA SER A 141 0.52 -9.32 -11.24
C SER A 141 -0.82 -10.03 -11.45
N CYS A 142 -1.75 -9.86 -10.52
CA CYS A 142 -3.11 -10.40 -10.64
C CYS A 142 -4.05 -9.47 -11.42
N CYS A 143 -3.59 -8.34 -11.92
CA CYS A 143 -4.38 -7.41 -12.71
C CYS A 143 -4.18 -7.64 -14.20
N GLN A 144 -5.26 -7.45 -14.97
CA GLN A 144 -5.22 -7.54 -16.44
C GLN A 144 -4.17 -6.56 -17.01
N PRO A 145 -3.30 -7.00 -17.94
CA PRO A 145 -2.37 -6.11 -18.60
C PRO A 145 -3.08 -4.94 -19.29
N LYS A 146 -2.48 -3.75 -19.20
CA LYS A 146 -2.99 -2.50 -19.79
C LYS A 146 -4.41 -2.13 -19.38
N CYS A 147 -4.83 -2.53 -18.18
CA CYS A 147 -6.17 -2.20 -17.66
C CYS A 147 -6.35 -0.68 -17.53
N LYS A 148 -7.27 -0.12 -18.32
CA LYS A 148 -7.58 1.32 -18.31
C LYS A 148 -8.24 1.79 -17.01
N ARG A 149 -8.87 0.88 -16.26
CA ARG A 149 -9.56 1.18 -14.99
C ARG A 149 -8.64 1.09 -13.78
N ARG A 150 -7.40 0.67 -13.92
CA ARG A 150 -6.49 0.39 -12.79
C ARG A 150 -6.29 1.56 -11.86
N SER A 151 -6.09 2.76 -12.38
CA SER A 151 -5.92 3.96 -11.56
C SER A 151 -7.17 4.29 -10.76
N GLN A 152 -8.37 4.12 -11.36
CA GLN A 152 -9.62 4.30 -10.63
C GLN A 152 -9.81 3.21 -9.58
N HIS A 153 -9.50 1.96 -9.92
CA HIS A 153 -9.54 0.83 -8.99
C HIS A 153 -8.72 1.09 -7.71
N TYR A 154 -7.51 1.62 -7.83
CA TYR A 154 -6.71 1.96 -6.63
C TYR A 154 -7.37 3.01 -5.76
N LYS A 155 -8.05 3.99 -6.35
CA LYS A 155 -8.80 5.02 -5.62
C LYS A 155 -10.02 4.42 -4.92
N ASP A 156 -10.80 3.60 -5.65
CA ASP A 156 -12.00 2.97 -5.13
C ASP A 156 -11.69 2.06 -3.93
N ILE A 157 -10.63 1.24 -4.04
CA ILE A 157 -10.16 0.42 -2.91
C ILE A 157 -9.70 1.30 -1.75
N GLY A 158 -9.00 2.39 -2.03
CA GLY A 158 -8.56 3.34 -0.99
C GLY A 158 -9.73 3.94 -0.23
N LEU A 159 -10.78 4.37 -0.92
CA LEU A 159 -12.02 4.89 -0.30
C LEU A 159 -12.76 3.81 0.50
N GLN A 160 -12.89 2.60 -0.04
CA GLN A 160 -13.49 1.47 0.68
C GLN A 160 -12.73 1.18 1.97
N GLN A 161 -11.40 1.22 1.94
CA GLN A 161 -10.58 0.97 3.13
C GLN A 161 -10.80 2.04 4.19
N ILE A 162 -10.90 3.32 3.81
CA ILE A 162 -11.22 4.43 4.71
C ILE A 162 -12.59 4.19 5.35
N ALA A 163 -13.62 3.99 4.53
CA ALA A 163 -14.98 3.78 5.00
C ALA A 163 -15.11 2.56 5.93
N TYR A 164 -14.37 1.49 5.62
CA TYR A 164 -14.36 0.30 6.47
C TYR A 164 -13.73 0.56 7.83
N CYS A 165 -12.61 1.27 7.89
CA CYS A 165 -11.98 1.63 9.14
C CYS A 165 -12.86 2.57 9.98
N GLU A 166 -13.49 3.57 9.35
CA GLU A 166 -14.43 4.47 10.01
C GLU A 166 -15.69 3.72 10.53
N TYR A 167 -16.16 2.71 9.78
CA TYR A 167 -17.25 1.85 10.23
C TYR A 167 -16.86 1.04 11.46
N LEU A 168 -15.67 0.42 11.48
CA LEU A 168 -15.20 -0.36 12.63
C LEU A 168 -14.96 0.48 13.88
N GLU A 169 -14.61 1.75 13.74
CA GLU A 169 -14.52 2.66 14.90
C GLU A 169 -15.87 2.85 15.59
N LYS A 170 -16.97 2.90 14.81
CA LYS A 170 -18.34 3.02 15.35
C LYS A 170 -18.90 1.68 15.82
N TYR A 171 -18.53 0.60 15.17
CA TYR A 171 -19.06 -0.75 15.38
C TYR A 171 -17.91 -1.76 15.48
N PRO A 172 -17.18 -1.82 16.61
CA PRO A 172 -15.98 -2.66 16.73
C PRO A 172 -16.21 -4.15 16.47
N ASP A 173 -17.42 -4.64 16.76
CA ASP A 173 -17.84 -6.03 16.49
C ASP A 173 -18.57 -6.16 15.14
N GLY A 174 -18.66 -5.08 14.39
CA GLY A 174 -19.36 -5.03 13.11
C GLY A 174 -18.60 -5.77 12.01
N ARG A 175 -19.37 -6.35 11.08
CA ARG A 175 -18.83 -6.88 9.83
C ARG A 175 -19.26 -5.97 8.68
N PHE A 176 -18.30 -5.57 7.88
CA PHE A 176 -18.56 -4.80 6.68
C PHE A 176 -19.01 -5.76 5.57
N THR A 177 -20.28 -5.74 5.25
CA THR A 177 -20.92 -6.60 4.22
C THR A 177 -21.56 -5.74 3.13
N LYS A 178 -21.96 -6.37 2.02
CA LYS A 178 -22.69 -5.65 0.95
C LYS A 178 -23.99 -5.01 1.46
N GLU A 179 -24.62 -5.63 2.47
CA GLU A 179 -25.92 -5.21 3.02
C GLU A 179 -25.80 -4.02 3.98
N ASN A 180 -24.61 -3.80 4.56
CA ASN A 180 -24.38 -2.72 5.53
C ASN A 180 -23.33 -1.71 5.09
N LEU A 181 -23.14 -1.58 3.79
CA LEU A 181 -22.29 -0.54 3.22
C LEU A 181 -22.77 0.85 3.64
N PRO A 182 -21.88 1.74 4.08
CA PRO A 182 -22.23 3.15 4.25
C PRO A 182 -22.77 3.76 2.96
N GLU A 183 -23.70 4.70 3.09
CA GLU A 183 -24.26 5.42 1.96
C GLU A 183 -23.16 6.06 1.09
N GLY A 184 -23.24 5.86 -0.22
CA GLY A 184 -22.26 6.37 -1.18
C GLY A 184 -21.00 5.53 -1.35
N ILE A 185 -20.87 4.40 -0.66
CA ILE A 185 -19.78 3.44 -0.85
C ILE A 185 -20.25 2.26 -1.70
N GLU A 186 -19.68 2.14 -2.88
CA GLU A 186 -19.85 0.97 -3.73
C GLU A 186 -18.67 0.02 -3.57
N LEU A 187 -18.93 -1.28 -3.45
CA LEU A 187 -17.85 -2.27 -3.54
C LEU A 187 -17.33 -2.29 -4.98
N PHE A 188 -16.03 -2.07 -5.12
CA PHE A 188 -15.41 -2.19 -6.42
C PHE A 188 -15.44 -3.65 -6.87
N GLU A 189 -16.18 -3.91 -7.93
CA GLU A 189 -16.19 -5.19 -8.62
C GLU A 189 -15.26 -5.11 -9.83
N CYS A 190 -14.18 -5.88 -9.82
CA CYS A 190 -13.26 -5.96 -10.94
C CYS A 190 -13.84 -6.94 -11.99
N PRO A 191 -14.24 -6.49 -13.18
CA PRO A 191 -14.83 -7.37 -14.20
C PRO A 191 -13.91 -8.52 -14.62
N SER A 192 -12.59 -8.37 -14.44
CA SER A 192 -11.64 -9.44 -14.75
C SER A 192 -11.60 -10.55 -13.70
N MET A 193 -12.21 -10.35 -12.54
CA MET A 193 -12.32 -11.39 -11.50
C MET A 193 -13.58 -12.24 -11.65
N ASP A 194 -14.61 -11.71 -12.29
CA ASP A 194 -15.84 -12.47 -12.56
C ASP A 194 -15.66 -13.54 -13.66
N SER A 195 -14.61 -13.40 -14.47
CA SER A 195 -14.29 -14.37 -15.54
C SER A 195 -13.41 -15.55 -15.07
N THR A 196 -13.03 -15.58 -13.79
CA THR A 196 -12.15 -16.62 -13.22
C THR A 196 -12.82 -17.46 -12.13
N LEU A 197 -14.12 -17.27 -11.95
CA LEU A 197 -15.02 -18.13 -11.18
C LEU A 197 -15.97 -18.83 -12.15
#